data_cf3baab9feaec73dccaa0cefe8fc3fc3
#
_entry.id   cf3baab9feaec73dccaa0cefe8fc3fc3
#
_cell.length_a   1.000
_cell.length_b   1.000
_cell.length_c   1.000
_cell.angle_alpha   90.00
_cell.angle_beta   90.00
_cell.angle_gamma   90.00
#
_symmetry.space_group_name_H-M   'P 1'
#
loop_
_entity.id
_entity.type
_entity.pdbx_description
1 polymer ?
#
loop_
_entity_poly.entity_id
_entity_poly.type
_entity_poly.pdbx_seq_one_letter_code
_entity_poly.pdbx_strand_id
1 'polypeptide(L)'
;MRILLVEDDSQIGAAIASALDDAGMAADWVKDGESALSSIEAGSFELVLLDIGLPKKDGLSVLHEIRQRRVDIPVIMITARDAVEDRIKGLDLGADDYLVKPFLVNELMARVRAVARRHSGSTQPLLSNGDICIDPASKKTTFNDVEIELTGKEYRLLHSLLRNPGRIYSREELEEKVYGWDEEISSNAVEVLIHSLRKKTAKTAIKNVRGLGWMVPK
;
A
#
# COMPACT_ATOMS: atom_id res chain seq x y z
N MET A 1 1.68 -2.94 -1.92
CA MET A 1 0.73 -1.81 -1.78
C MET A 1 1.52 -0.62 -1.28
N ARG A 2 1.42 0.52 -1.98
CA ARG A 2 2.10 1.77 -1.61
C ARG A 2 1.10 2.73 -0.97
N ILE A 3 1.40 3.19 0.23
CA ILE A 3 0.51 4.00 1.06
C ILE A 3 1.14 5.37 1.29
N LEU A 4 0.35 6.42 1.13
CA LEU A 4 0.73 7.75 1.61
C LEU A 4 0.24 7.90 3.07
N LEU A 5 1.17 8.10 3.99
CA LEU A 5 0.89 8.42 5.38
C LEU A 5 1.03 9.94 5.58
N VAL A 6 -0.03 10.58 6.06
CA VAL A 6 -0.05 12.01 6.35
C VAL A 6 -0.34 12.19 7.83
N GLU A 7 0.71 12.46 8.60
CA GLU A 7 0.67 12.56 10.08
C GLU A 7 1.78 13.49 10.54
N ASP A 8 1.48 14.52 11.31
CA ASP A 8 2.47 15.50 11.80
C ASP A 8 3.15 15.03 13.10
N ASP A 9 2.48 14.21 13.90
CA ASP A 9 3.07 13.61 15.09
C ASP A 9 4.11 12.56 14.73
N SER A 10 5.37 12.83 15.11
CA SER A 10 6.50 11.97 14.77
C SER A 10 6.46 10.61 15.45
N GLN A 11 5.83 10.48 16.63
CA GLN A 11 5.73 9.19 17.33
C GLN A 11 4.65 8.31 16.70
N ILE A 12 3.50 8.90 16.43
CA ILE A 12 2.38 8.18 15.79
C ILE A 12 2.78 7.79 14.35
N GLY A 13 3.34 8.72 13.59
CA GLY A 13 3.77 8.48 12.21
C GLY A 13 4.83 7.37 12.11
N ALA A 14 5.85 7.38 13.00
CA ALA A 14 6.86 6.32 13.02
C ALA A 14 6.26 4.95 13.38
N ALA A 15 5.34 4.90 14.36
CA ALA A 15 4.69 3.65 14.75
C ALA A 15 3.83 3.08 13.60
N ILE A 16 3.08 3.94 12.89
CA ILE A 16 2.28 3.52 11.73
C ILE A 16 3.19 3.05 10.58
N ALA A 17 4.23 3.83 10.26
CA ALA A 17 5.17 3.49 9.18
C ALA A 17 5.85 2.13 9.43
N SER A 18 6.33 1.89 10.66
CA SER A 18 6.90 0.60 11.05
C SER A 18 5.89 -0.54 10.89
N ALA A 19 4.65 -0.35 11.33
CA ALA A 19 3.63 -1.39 11.20
C ALA A 19 3.24 -1.68 9.74
N LEU A 20 3.25 -0.67 8.89
CA LEU A 20 3.02 -0.84 7.46
C LEU A 20 4.17 -1.62 6.81
N ASP A 21 5.42 -1.32 7.18
CA ASP A 21 6.59 -2.06 6.69
C ASP A 21 6.56 -3.52 7.15
N ASP A 22 6.29 -3.78 8.44
CA ASP A 22 6.08 -5.14 8.98
C ASP A 22 4.94 -5.88 8.24
N ALA A 23 3.93 -5.13 7.77
CA ALA A 23 2.85 -5.66 6.95
C ALA A 23 3.21 -5.82 5.46
N GLY A 24 4.47 -5.61 5.07
CA GLY A 24 4.89 -5.71 3.68
C GLY A 24 4.27 -4.63 2.78
N MET A 25 3.98 -3.45 3.33
CA MET A 25 3.44 -2.30 2.61
C MET A 25 4.48 -1.19 2.58
N ALA A 26 4.72 -0.59 1.41
CA ALA A 26 5.59 0.58 1.30
C ALA A 26 4.83 1.81 1.79
N ALA A 27 5.42 2.61 2.66
CA ALA A 27 4.83 3.83 3.17
C ALA A 27 5.71 5.04 2.84
N ASP A 28 5.12 6.05 2.22
CA ASP A 28 5.73 7.37 2.10
C ASP A 28 5.06 8.29 3.11
N TRP A 29 5.84 8.94 3.93
CA TRP A 29 5.33 9.73 5.05
C TRP A 29 5.59 11.21 4.87
N VAL A 30 4.52 12.00 4.94
CA VAL A 30 4.54 13.46 4.91
C VAL A 30 3.84 14.04 6.14
N LYS A 31 4.16 15.28 6.52
CA LYS A 31 3.74 15.87 7.80
C LYS A 31 2.74 17.00 7.68
N ASP A 32 2.28 17.33 6.49
CA ASP A 32 1.32 18.42 6.26
C ASP A 32 0.46 18.18 5.02
N GLY A 33 -0.68 18.88 4.98
CA GLY A 33 -1.67 18.68 3.92
C GLY A 33 -1.24 19.17 2.54
N GLU A 34 -0.35 20.17 2.43
CA GLU A 34 0.17 20.66 1.14
C GLU A 34 1.12 19.64 0.52
N SER A 35 2.02 19.09 1.35
CA SER A 35 2.90 17.99 0.96
C SER A 35 2.12 16.76 0.54
N ALA A 36 0.98 16.47 1.22
CA ALA A 36 0.12 15.35 0.85
C ALA A 36 -0.46 15.52 -0.56
N LEU A 37 -1.00 16.68 -0.89
CA LEU A 37 -1.54 16.96 -2.23
C LEU A 37 -0.47 16.88 -3.31
N SER A 38 0.69 17.47 -3.07
CA SER A 38 1.83 17.41 -3.99
C SER A 38 2.30 15.97 -4.24
N SER A 39 2.32 15.15 -3.18
CA SER A 39 2.69 13.73 -3.28
C SER A 39 1.69 12.94 -4.10
N ILE A 40 0.38 13.18 -3.90
CA ILE A 40 -0.68 12.50 -4.65
C ILE A 40 -0.61 12.86 -6.14
N GLU A 41 -0.25 14.09 -6.50
CA GLU A 41 -0.04 14.50 -7.89
C GLU A 41 1.18 13.85 -8.54
N ALA A 42 2.26 13.71 -7.78
CA ALA A 42 3.54 13.21 -8.29
C ALA A 42 3.64 11.68 -8.31
N GLY A 43 2.87 10.98 -7.46
CA GLY A 43 3.03 9.55 -7.23
C GLY A 43 1.75 8.72 -7.41
N SER A 44 1.93 7.40 -7.57
CA SER A 44 0.83 6.44 -7.62
C SER A 44 0.69 5.72 -6.27
N PHE A 45 -0.17 6.24 -5.41
CA PHE A 45 -0.53 5.59 -4.15
C PHE A 45 -1.77 4.73 -4.32
N GLU A 46 -1.88 3.69 -3.51
CA GLU A 46 -3.02 2.75 -3.54
C GLU A 46 -3.97 2.99 -2.34
N LEU A 47 -3.55 3.79 -1.36
CA LEU A 47 -4.34 4.21 -0.21
C LEU A 47 -3.67 5.41 0.46
N VAL A 48 -4.47 6.28 1.07
CA VAL A 48 -4.01 7.40 1.91
C VAL A 48 -4.50 7.18 3.34
N LEU A 49 -3.58 7.27 4.30
CA LEU A 49 -3.87 7.44 5.73
C LEU A 49 -3.72 8.93 6.04
N LEU A 50 -4.80 9.58 6.45
CA LEU A 50 -4.86 11.04 6.52
C LEU A 50 -5.32 11.52 7.89
N ASP A 51 -4.42 12.14 8.65
CA ASP A 51 -4.84 12.83 9.88
C ASP A 51 -5.65 14.10 9.55
N ILE A 52 -6.61 14.42 10.40
CA ILE A 52 -7.39 15.67 10.29
C ILE A 52 -6.59 16.86 10.81
N GLY A 53 -5.87 16.70 11.91
CA GLY A 53 -5.21 17.77 12.65
C GLY A 53 -3.92 18.30 12.04
N LEU A 54 -3.77 18.28 10.72
CA LEU A 54 -2.54 18.62 10.04
C LEU A 54 -2.24 20.12 10.02
N PRO A 55 -0.97 20.52 10.06
CA PRO A 55 -0.55 21.89 9.83
C PRO A 55 -0.73 22.30 8.36
N LYS A 56 -0.72 23.62 8.10
CA LYS A 56 -0.89 24.30 6.80
C LYS A 56 -2.28 24.09 6.19
N LYS A 57 -2.66 22.85 5.90
CA LYS A 57 -3.98 22.49 5.38
C LYS A 57 -4.51 21.28 6.13
N ASP A 58 -5.68 21.41 6.75
CA ASP A 58 -6.32 20.33 7.51
C ASP A 58 -6.74 19.15 6.62
N GLY A 59 -6.85 17.94 7.21
CA GLY A 59 -7.11 16.72 6.47
C GLY A 59 -8.47 16.69 5.77
N LEU A 60 -9.51 17.37 6.29
CA LEU A 60 -10.81 17.44 5.61
C LEU A 60 -10.71 18.27 4.34
N SER A 61 -9.96 19.39 4.38
CA SER A 61 -9.67 20.21 3.20
C SER A 61 -8.87 19.44 2.16
N VAL A 62 -7.90 18.63 2.59
CA VAL A 62 -7.13 17.73 1.70
C VAL A 62 -8.07 16.72 1.03
N LEU A 63 -8.90 16.02 1.80
CA LEU A 63 -9.87 15.06 1.27
C LEU A 63 -10.82 15.70 0.25
N HIS A 64 -11.36 16.85 0.58
CA HIS A 64 -12.27 17.60 -0.32
C HIS A 64 -11.57 17.89 -1.65
N GLU A 65 -10.33 18.36 -1.63
CA GLU A 65 -9.57 18.69 -2.83
C GLU A 65 -9.24 17.44 -3.66
N ILE A 66 -8.88 16.31 -3.03
CA ILE A 66 -8.69 15.01 -3.71
C ILE A 66 -9.97 14.64 -4.47
N ARG A 67 -11.13 14.75 -3.84
CA ARG A 67 -12.42 14.39 -4.46
C ARG A 67 -12.85 15.37 -5.55
N GLN A 68 -12.61 16.68 -5.37
CA GLN A 68 -12.84 17.68 -6.42
C GLN A 68 -12.02 17.41 -7.69
N ARG A 69 -10.78 16.95 -7.53
CA ARG A 69 -9.90 16.58 -8.64
C ARG A 69 -10.24 15.22 -9.26
N ARG A 70 -11.29 14.53 -8.76
CA ARG A 70 -11.74 13.21 -9.20
C ARG A 70 -10.65 12.14 -9.10
N VAL A 71 -9.77 12.25 -8.12
CA VAL A 71 -8.77 11.21 -7.83
C VAL A 71 -9.47 10.11 -7.03
N ASP A 72 -9.61 8.96 -7.65
CA ASP A 72 -10.24 7.77 -7.05
C ASP A 72 -9.21 6.95 -6.25
N ILE A 73 -8.70 7.59 -5.19
CA ILE A 73 -7.81 6.94 -4.23
C ILE A 73 -8.55 6.72 -2.92
N PRO A 74 -8.51 5.52 -2.32
CA PRO A 74 -9.11 5.27 -1.01
C PRO A 74 -8.41 6.07 0.08
N VAL A 75 -9.22 6.65 0.97
CA VAL A 75 -8.74 7.49 2.08
C VAL A 75 -9.32 6.98 3.39
N ILE A 76 -8.45 6.64 4.35
CA ILE A 76 -8.82 6.40 5.75
C ILE A 76 -8.45 7.65 6.54
N MET A 77 -9.46 8.29 7.13
CA MET A 77 -9.24 9.42 8.02
C MET A 77 -8.81 8.95 9.40
N ILE A 78 -7.77 9.59 9.95
CA ILE A 78 -7.30 9.35 11.33
C ILE A 78 -7.52 10.62 12.12
N THR A 79 -8.02 10.56 13.35
CA THR A 79 -8.36 11.78 14.09
C THR A 79 -8.37 11.58 15.60
N ALA A 80 -8.00 12.65 16.33
CA ALA A 80 -8.22 12.76 17.76
C ALA A 80 -9.66 13.23 18.11
N ARG A 81 -10.46 13.63 17.11
CA ARG A 81 -11.82 14.13 17.31
C ARG A 81 -12.82 12.99 17.25
N ASP A 82 -13.43 12.70 18.39
CA ASP A 82 -14.47 11.69 18.56
C ASP A 82 -15.88 12.23 18.28
N ALA A 83 -16.01 13.52 17.97
CA ALA A 83 -17.27 14.14 17.66
C ALA A 83 -17.94 13.44 16.46
N VAL A 84 -19.12 12.90 16.69
CA VAL A 84 -19.93 12.19 15.67
C VAL A 84 -20.11 13.06 14.42
N GLU A 85 -20.23 14.38 14.60
CA GLU A 85 -20.41 15.34 13.51
C GLU A 85 -19.20 15.42 12.56
N ASP A 86 -17.95 15.35 13.07
CA ASP A 86 -16.76 15.37 12.23
C ASP A 86 -16.59 14.06 11.44
N ARG A 87 -17.02 12.95 12.03
CA ARG A 87 -17.06 11.64 11.34
C ARG A 87 -18.07 11.62 10.20
N ILE A 88 -19.28 12.16 10.46
CA ILE A 88 -20.33 12.27 9.43
C ILE A 88 -19.82 13.16 8.28
N LYS A 89 -19.26 14.33 8.57
CA LYS A 89 -18.67 15.22 7.54
C LYS A 89 -17.59 14.52 6.72
N GLY A 90 -16.68 13.78 7.35
CA GLY A 90 -15.62 13.08 6.64
C GLY A 90 -16.16 11.98 5.70
N LEU A 91 -17.17 11.23 6.14
CA LEU A 91 -17.82 10.22 5.31
C LEU A 91 -18.61 10.84 4.16
N ASP A 92 -19.36 11.92 4.42
CA ASP A 92 -20.11 12.68 3.40
C ASP A 92 -19.18 13.31 2.35
N LEU A 93 -17.95 13.69 2.75
CA LEU A 93 -16.90 14.16 1.84
C LEU A 93 -16.25 13.04 1.03
N GLY A 94 -16.58 11.77 1.28
CA GLY A 94 -16.11 10.62 0.52
C GLY A 94 -14.87 9.93 1.09
N ALA A 95 -14.67 9.98 2.40
CA ALA A 95 -13.72 9.08 3.07
C ALA A 95 -14.24 7.63 3.01
N ASP A 96 -13.31 6.68 2.87
CA ASP A 96 -13.64 5.25 2.76
C ASP A 96 -13.74 4.56 4.12
N ASP A 97 -13.08 5.09 5.13
CA ASP A 97 -13.17 4.68 6.53
C ASP A 97 -12.66 5.79 7.48
N TYR A 98 -12.89 5.59 8.76
CA TYR A 98 -12.57 6.54 9.81
C TYR A 98 -12.02 5.82 11.05
N LEU A 99 -10.90 6.31 11.61
CA LEU A 99 -10.24 5.73 12.78
C LEU A 99 -9.97 6.82 13.83
N VAL A 100 -10.45 6.60 15.05
CA VAL A 100 -10.34 7.56 16.16
C VAL A 100 -9.11 7.23 17.02
N LYS A 101 -8.27 8.24 17.30
CA LYS A 101 -7.16 8.17 18.27
C LYS A 101 -7.69 8.23 19.71
N PRO A 102 -7.19 7.41 20.66
CA PRO A 102 -6.16 6.39 20.46
C PRO A 102 -6.70 5.09 19.87
N PHE A 103 -5.92 4.45 18.99
CA PHE A 103 -6.28 3.19 18.35
C PHE A 103 -5.17 2.13 18.52
N LEU A 104 -5.54 0.88 18.36
CA LEU A 104 -4.58 -0.20 18.26
C LEU A 104 -4.06 -0.31 16.82
N VAL A 105 -2.75 -0.49 16.67
CA VAL A 105 -2.14 -0.68 15.34
C VAL A 105 -2.80 -1.82 14.56
N ASN A 106 -3.17 -2.91 15.23
CA ASN A 106 -3.87 -4.03 14.61
C ASN A 106 -5.25 -3.63 14.05
N GLU A 107 -5.95 -2.68 14.68
CA GLU A 107 -7.21 -2.14 14.16
C GLU A 107 -6.97 -1.35 12.88
N LEU A 108 -6.00 -0.43 12.87
CA LEU A 108 -5.62 0.30 11.66
C LEU A 108 -5.30 -0.66 10.51
N MET A 109 -4.49 -1.69 10.78
CA MET A 109 -4.11 -2.67 9.77
C MET A 109 -5.29 -3.49 9.23
N ALA A 110 -6.27 -3.81 10.09
CA ALA A 110 -7.50 -4.48 9.66
C ALA A 110 -8.35 -3.58 8.73
N ARG A 111 -8.44 -2.27 9.04
CA ARG A 111 -9.15 -1.28 8.21
C ARG A 111 -8.46 -1.04 6.88
N VAL A 112 -7.13 -0.91 6.87
CA VAL A 112 -6.33 -0.79 5.64
C VAL A 112 -6.61 -1.96 4.70
N ARG A 113 -6.58 -3.21 5.21
CA ARG A 113 -6.91 -4.39 4.41
C ARG A 113 -8.36 -4.37 3.90
N ALA A 114 -9.32 -3.95 4.73
CA ALA A 114 -10.73 -3.90 4.36
C ALA A 114 -11.02 -2.87 3.27
N VAL A 115 -10.42 -1.67 3.37
CA VAL A 115 -10.56 -0.60 2.38
C VAL A 115 -9.89 -0.99 1.08
N ALA A 116 -8.64 -1.47 1.12
CA ALA A 116 -7.92 -1.93 -0.07
C ALA A 116 -8.68 -3.03 -0.82
N ARG A 117 -9.29 -3.99 -0.10
CA ARG A 117 -10.12 -5.05 -0.70
C ARG A 117 -11.36 -4.48 -1.40
N ARG A 118 -12.07 -3.54 -0.80
CA ARG A 118 -13.26 -2.90 -1.40
C ARG A 118 -12.93 -2.19 -2.71
N HIS A 119 -11.82 -1.46 -2.75
CA HIS A 119 -11.38 -0.73 -3.94
C HIS A 119 -10.79 -1.61 -5.04
N SER A 120 -10.17 -2.73 -4.69
CA SER A 120 -9.61 -3.64 -5.71
C SER A 120 -10.68 -4.45 -6.46
N GLY A 121 -11.96 -4.35 -6.07
CA GLY A 121 -13.06 -5.15 -6.63
C GLY A 121 -12.90 -6.66 -6.37
N SER A 122 -11.90 -7.06 -5.59
CA SER A 122 -11.61 -8.46 -5.31
C SER A 122 -12.46 -8.95 -4.15
N THR A 123 -13.41 -9.80 -4.44
CA THR A 123 -14.15 -10.57 -3.44
C THR A 123 -13.37 -11.78 -2.94
N GLN A 124 -12.23 -12.07 -3.56
CA GLN A 124 -11.39 -13.21 -3.17
C GLN A 124 -10.32 -12.76 -2.15
N PRO A 125 -10.23 -13.41 -1.01
CA PRO A 125 -9.21 -13.12 0.00
C PRO A 125 -7.80 -13.51 -0.45
N LEU A 126 -7.67 -14.38 -1.43
CA LEU A 126 -6.41 -14.93 -1.92
C LEU A 126 -6.02 -14.34 -3.28
N LEU A 127 -4.76 -13.95 -3.41
CA LEU A 127 -4.16 -13.63 -4.71
C LEU A 127 -3.49 -14.89 -5.24
N SER A 128 -3.90 -15.36 -6.42
CA SER A 128 -3.34 -16.59 -6.98
C SER A 128 -3.26 -16.53 -8.51
N ASN A 129 -2.27 -17.25 -9.07
CA ASN A 129 -2.19 -17.56 -10.48
C ASN A 129 -2.26 -19.08 -10.75
N GLY A 130 -2.68 -19.85 -9.74
CA GLY A 130 -2.68 -21.31 -9.77
C GLY A 130 -1.50 -21.91 -8.99
N ASP A 131 -0.27 -21.59 -9.36
CA ASP A 131 0.94 -22.13 -8.70
C ASP A 131 1.32 -21.38 -7.43
N ILE A 132 1.14 -20.04 -7.43
CA ILE A 132 1.45 -19.17 -6.30
C ILE A 132 0.15 -18.68 -5.70
N CYS A 133 0.04 -18.77 -4.37
CA CYS A 133 -1.08 -18.20 -3.63
C CYS A 133 -0.59 -17.35 -2.47
N ILE A 134 -1.10 -16.13 -2.36
CA ILE A 134 -0.87 -15.23 -1.23
C ILE A 134 -2.20 -15.00 -0.52
N ASP A 135 -2.21 -15.24 0.79
CA ASP A 135 -3.25 -14.75 1.68
C ASP A 135 -2.82 -13.39 2.26
N PRO A 136 -3.40 -12.27 1.81
CA PRO A 136 -3.00 -10.95 2.31
C PRO A 136 -3.35 -10.72 3.78
N ALA A 137 -4.29 -11.50 4.34
CA ALA A 137 -4.71 -11.35 5.72
C ALA A 137 -3.72 -11.98 6.70
N SER A 138 -3.21 -13.17 6.38
CA SER A 138 -2.23 -13.89 7.19
C SER A 138 -0.78 -13.69 6.72
N LYS A 139 -0.56 -13.06 5.55
CA LYS A 139 0.71 -12.97 4.80
C LYS A 139 1.31 -14.32 4.39
N LYS A 140 0.56 -15.38 4.56
CA LYS A 140 1.01 -16.69 4.11
C LYS A 140 1.12 -16.72 2.60
N THR A 141 2.25 -17.23 2.14
CA THR A 141 2.50 -17.44 0.71
C THR A 141 2.79 -18.92 0.49
N THR A 142 2.13 -19.50 -0.50
CA THR A 142 2.39 -20.86 -0.91
C THR A 142 2.81 -20.92 -2.38
N PHE A 143 3.64 -21.88 -2.72
CA PHE A 143 3.99 -22.26 -4.09
C PHE A 143 3.73 -23.76 -4.25
N ASN A 144 2.85 -24.15 -5.17
CA ASN A 144 2.37 -25.53 -5.33
C ASN A 144 1.91 -26.12 -3.98
N ASP A 145 1.09 -25.37 -3.23
CA ASP A 145 0.53 -25.71 -1.90
C ASP A 145 1.58 -25.89 -0.78
N VAL A 146 2.86 -25.62 -1.04
CA VAL A 146 3.92 -25.62 -0.03
C VAL A 146 4.17 -24.20 0.46
N GLU A 147 4.10 -23.98 1.78
CA GLU A 147 4.36 -22.67 2.38
C GLU A 147 5.82 -22.24 2.17
N ILE A 148 6.00 -21.00 1.72
CA ILE A 148 7.32 -20.40 1.51
C ILE A 148 7.46 -19.13 2.34
N GLU A 149 8.62 -18.94 2.96
CA GLU A 149 8.93 -17.74 3.73
C GLU A 149 9.49 -16.66 2.82
N LEU A 150 8.88 -15.46 2.87
CA LEU A 150 9.31 -14.29 2.14
C LEU A 150 9.75 -13.17 3.08
N THR A 151 10.80 -12.45 2.70
CA THR A 151 11.13 -11.17 3.33
C THR A 151 10.09 -10.11 2.97
N GLY A 152 10.00 -9.00 3.72
CA GLY A 152 9.05 -7.94 3.45
C GLY A 152 9.13 -7.40 2.01
N LYS A 153 10.34 -7.20 1.47
CA LYS A 153 10.56 -6.72 0.09
C LYS A 153 10.17 -7.77 -0.96
N GLU A 154 10.49 -9.03 -0.73
CA GLU A 154 10.06 -10.15 -1.60
C GLU A 154 8.54 -10.28 -1.64
N TYR A 155 7.89 -10.16 -0.47
CA TYR A 155 6.44 -10.18 -0.37
C TYR A 155 5.81 -9.00 -1.14
N ARG A 156 6.30 -7.76 -0.96
CA ARG A 156 5.82 -6.58 -1.69
C ARG A 156 5.91 -6.77 -3.21
N LEU A 157 7.06 -7.26 -3.68
CA LEU A 157 7.27 -7.52 -5.11
C LEU A 157 6.30 -8.56 -5.66
N LEU A 158 6.23 -9.73 -5.00
CA LEU A 158 5.38 -10.83 -5.44
C LEU A 158 3.89 -10.48 -5.37
N HIS A 159 3.47 -9.80 -4.29
CA HIS A 159 2.12 -9.29 -4.12
C HIS A 159 1.73 -8.32 -5.25
N SER A 160 2.62 -7.39 -5.62
CA SER A 160 2.38 -6.43 -6.71
C SER A 160 2.20 -7.13 -8.05
N LEU A 161 3.00 -8.13 -8.34
CA LEU A 161 2.91 -8.93 -9.58
C LEU A 161 1.63 -9.78 -9.62
N LEU A 162 1.25 -10.38 -8.49
CA LEU A 162 0.07 -11.26 -8.39
C LEU A 162 -1.28 -10.51 -8.34
N ARG A 163 -1.29 -9.21 -8.07
CA ARG A 163 -2.54 -8.42 -8.17
C ARG A 163 -3.13 -8.41 -9.58
N ASN A 164 -2.27 -8.48 -10.59
CA ASN A 164 -2.70 -8.49 -11.99
C ASN A 164 -1.85 -9.49 -12.78
N PRO A 165 -2.11 -10.81 -12.69
CA PRO A 165 -1.37 -11.81 -13.44
C PRO A 165 -1.44 -11.54 -14.95
N GLY A 166 -0.29 -11.62 -15.62
CA GLY A 166 -0.15 -11.30 -17.03
C GLY A 166 0.16 -9.84 -17.35
N ARG A 167 0.05 -8.91 -16.38
CA ARG A 167 0.53 -7.54 -16.56
C ARG A 167 2.05 -7.50 -16.46
N ILE A 168 2.68 -6.79 -17.40
CA ILE A 168 4.12 -6.50 -17.37
C ILE A 168 4.34 -5.22 -16.57
N TYR A 169 5.28 -5.26 -15.64
CA TYR A 169 5.71 -4.12 -14.84
C TYR A 169 7.13 -3.76 -15.20
N SER A 170 7.40 -2.48 -15.44
CA SER A 170 8.75 -1.97 -15.65
C SER A 170 9.59 -2.06 -14.35
N ARG A 171 10.88 -1.82 -14.46
CA ARG A 171 11.76 -1.75 -13.29
C ARG A 171 11.31 -0.63 -12.35
N GLU A 172 11.10 0.55 -12.89
CA GLU A 172 10.71 1.75 -12.17
C GLU A 172 9.38 1.54 -11.43
N GLU A 173 8.38 0.95 -12.10
CA GLU A 173 7.09 0.60 -11.47
C GLU A 173 7.26 -0.38 -10.30
N LEU A 174 8.19 -1.33 -10.38
CA LEU A 174 8.44 -2.29 -9.30
C LEU A 174 9.25 -1.66 -8.16
N GLU A 175 10.22 -0.81 -8.47
CA GLU A 175 10.97 -0.04 -7.48
C GLU A 175 10.02 0.83 -6.64
N GLU A 176 9.13 1.59 -7.26
CA GLU A 176 8.11 2.39 -6.55
C GLU A 176 7.19 1.57 -5.64
N LYS A 177 6.87 0.32 -6.03
CA LYS A 177 5.96 -0.55 -5.25
C LYS A 177 6.65 -1.28 -4.10
N VAL A 178 7.96 -1.42 -4.15
CA VAL A 178 8.76 -2.18 -3.19
C VAL A 178 9.49 -1.27 -2.21
N TYR A 179 9.94 -0.10 -2.66
CA TYR A 179 10.75 0.84 -1.88
C TYR A 179 10.00 2.13 -1.62
N GLY A 180 10.19 2.73 -0.45
CA GLY A 180 9.74 4.09 -0.14
C GLY A 180 10.71 5.16 -0.68
N TRP A 181 10.34 6.42 -0.59
CA TRP A 181 11.14 7.54 -1.12
C TRP A 181 12.51 7.72 -0.45
N ASP A 182 12.64 7.32 0.81
CA ASP A 182 13.87 7.53 1.60
C ASP A 182 14.83 6.33 1.54
N GLU A 183 14.52 5.29 0.75
CA GLU A 183 15.39 4.14 0.60
C GLU A 183 16.37 4.33 -0.56
N GLU A 184 17.68 4.24 -0.31
CA GLU A 184 18.68 4.13 -1.38
C GLU A 184 18.49 2.82 -2.14
N ILE A 185 18.15 2.93 -3.42
CA ILE A 185 17.88 1.79 -4.29
C ILE A 185 19.13 1.52 -5.14
N SER A 186 19.72 0.33 -4.98
CA SER A 186 20.79 -0.10 -5.87
C SER A 186 20.24 -0.40 -7.27
N SER A 187 21.02 -0.14 -8.31
CA SER A 187 20.59 -0.29 -9.71
C SER A 187 20.14 -1.71 -10.11
N ASN A 188 20.36 -2.72 -9.28
CA ASN A 188 19.95 -4.11 -9.52
C ASN A 188 19.03 -4.68 -8.43
N ALA A 189 18.41 -3.80 -7.62
CA ALA A 189 17.62 -4.21 -6.45
C ALA A 189 16.45 -5.11 -6.83
N VAL A 190 15.71 -4.78 -7.88
CA VAL A 190 14.58 -5.57 -8.37
C VAL A 190 15.05 -6.93 -8.88
N GLU A 191 16.14 -7.00 -9.64
CA GLU A 191 16.70 -8.26 -10.15
C GLU A 191 17.13 -9.20 -9.05
N VAL A 192 17.71 -8.66 -7.97
CA VAL A 192 18.11 -9.45 -6.80
C VAL A 192 16.88 -10.06 -6.13
N LEU A 193 15.81 -9.28 -5.95
CA LEU A 193 14.56 -9.80 -5.37
C LEU A 193 13.91 -10.86 -6.26
N ILE A 194 13.86 -10.63 -7.57
CA ILE A 194 13.34 -11.61 -8.53
C ILE A 194 14.16 -12.89 -8.53
N HIS A 195 15.49 -12.77 -8.45
CA HIS A 195 16.35 -13.95 -8.36
C HIS A 195 16.08 -14.75 -7.08
N SER A 196 15.93 -14.06 -5.95
CA SER A 196 15.59 -14.69 -4.67
C SER A 196 14.21 -15.37 -4.71
N LEU A 197 13.19 -14.70 -5.22
CA LEU A 197 11.86 -15.26 -5.40
C LEU A 197 11.86 -16.51 -6.29
N ARG A 198 12.60 -16.48 -7.40
CA ARG A 198 12.73 -17.65 -8.30
C ARG A 198 13.43 -18.85 -7.64
N LYS A 199 14.31 -18.63 -6.66
CA LYS A 199 14.89 -19.70 -5.86
C LYS A 199 13.89 -20.34 -4.89
N LYS A 200 12.95 -19.54 -4.37
CA LYS A 200 11.91 -19.98 -3.44
C LYS A 200 10.68 -20.58 -4.15
N THR A 201 10.51 -20.27 -5.42
CA THR A 201 9.40 -20.74 -6.26
C THR A 201 9.97 -21.57 -7.44
N ALA A 202 9.83 -21.05 -8.65
CA ALA A 202 10.43 -21.63 -9.85
C ALA A 202 10.91 -20.51 -10.79
N LYS A 203 11.86 -20.83 -11.66
CA LYS A 203 12.36 -19.88 -12.68
C LYS A 203 11.24 -19.35 -13.58
N THR A 204 10.21 -20.15 -13.80
CA THR A 204 9.04 -19.84 -14.63
C THR A 204 7.98 -19.00 -13.90
N ALA A 205 8.01 -18.94 -12.56
CA ALA A 205 7.02 -18.24 -11.74
C ALA A 205 6.97 -16.72 -12.02
N ILE A 206 8.13 -16.12 -12.29
CA ILE A 206 8.23 -14.74 -12.71
C ILE A 206 8.95 -14.67 -14.06
N LYS A 207 8.27 -14.26 -15.11
CA LYS A 207 8.84 -14.14 -16.46
C LYS A 207 9.45 -12.75 -16.66
N ASN A 208 10.61 -12.72 -17.30
CA ASN A 208 11.20 -11.49 -17.84
C ASN A 208 10.70 -11.32 -19.29
N VAL A 209 10.16 -10.14 -19.58
CA VAL A 209 9.79 -9.72 -20.93
C VAL A 209 10.84 -8.72 -21.38
N ARG A 210 11.72 -9.17 -22.29
CA ARG A 210 12.91 -8.43 -22.72
C ARG A 210 12.56 -7.01 -23.14
N GLY A 211 13.22 -6.03 -22.52
CA GLY A 211 13.04 -4.59 -22.79
C GLY A 211 11.79 -3.96 -22.19
N LEU A 212 10.91 -4.74 -21.52
CA LEU A 212 9.66 -4.24 -20.94
C LEU A 212 9.56 -4.44 -19.43
N GLY A 213 10.16 -5.52 -18.87
CA GLY A 213 10.10 -5.75 -17.44
C GLY A 213 9.73 -7.18 -17.05
N TRP A 214 8.93 -7.34 -16.00
CA TRP A 214 8.59 -8.65 -15.44
C TRP A 214 7.09 -8.82 -15.21
N MET A 215 6.66 -10.06 -15.23
CA MET A 215 5.28 -10.43 -14.93
C MET A 215 5.20 -11.81 -14.27
N VAL A 216 4.15 -12.06 -13.52
CA VAL A 216 3.68 -13.40 -13.17
C VAL A 216 2.71 -13.84 -14.29
N PRO A 217 2.86 -15.04 -14.86
CA PRO A 217 1.90 -15.58 -15.82
C PRO A 217 0.49 -15.69 -15.24
N LYS A 218 -0.53 -15.71 -16.12
CA LYS A 218 -1.92 -16.02 -15.75
C LYS A 218 -2.03 -17.48 -15.37
#